data_45b1e4bfe2023fea96c33606c1f95b99
#
_entry.id   45b1e4bfe2023fea96c33606c1f95b99
#
_cell.length_a   1.000
_cell.length_b   1.000
_cell.length_c   1.000
_cell.angle_alpha   90.00
_cell.angle_beta   90.00
_cell.angle_gamma   90.00
#
_symmetry.space_group_name_H-M   'P 1'
#
loop_
_entity.id
_entity.type
_entity.pdbx_description
1 polymer ?
#
loop_
_entity_poly.entity_id
_entity_poly.type
_entity_poly.pdbx_seq_one_letter_code
_entity_poly.pdbx_strand_id
1 'polypeptide(L)'
;DSLQVKASFLPQSLINPIQMNQAFMALFSQATAKAGWNFDNLFVPFRCVASDIYSKKAIIFKNGDLGDAVRASMTFPFFFQPIWKDSVPIFDGGIYDNFPVGPMKDAFHPDFIFGSTVSGGNKKPSENPYNQIETMIMQKTEYDVPEDEGMMIKFSFPTVSLLDFQKARDLMNIGYKRTMAMIDSIKARVPRRVELSEVNKRRAAYKQGLPPLIFQNIY
;
A
#
# COMPACT_ATOMS: atom_id res chain seq x y z
N ASP A 1 17.60 42.49 16.85
CA ASP A 1 17.15 41.97 15.54
C ASP A 1 17.42 40.49 15.50
N SER A 2 16.42 39.72 15.92
CA SER A 2 16.45 38.25 15.86
C SER A 2 16.39 37.84 14.41
N LEU A 3 17.45 37.25 13.89
CA LEU A 3 17.47 36.48 12.68
C LEU A 3 16.48 35.33 12.82
N GLN A 4 15.20 35.55 12.48
CA GLN A 4 14.28 34.49 12.14
C GLN A 4 14.81 33.87 10.82
N VAL A 5 15.68 32.89 10.94
CA VAL A 5 15.98 31.97 9.84
C VAL A 5 14.65 31.30 9.53
N LYS A 6 13.96 31.78 8.49
CA LYS A 6 12.79 31.11 7.97
C LYS A 6 13.24 29.68 7.61
N ALA A 7 12.70 28.70 8.30
CA ALA A 7 12.91 27.27 8.03
C ALA A 7 12.40 26.82 6.63
N SER A 8 12.27 27.76 5.70
CA SER A 8 11.73 27.56 4.35
C SER A 8 12.76 27.13 3.31
N PHE A 9 14.00 26.82 3.72
CA PHE A 9 15.04 26.33 2.81
C PHE A 9 15.05 24.82 2.58
N LEU A 10 14.37 24.05 3.40
CA LEU A 10 14.24 22.62 3.16
C LEU A 10 13.02 22.37 2.29
N PRO A 11 13.16 21.67 1.14
CA PRO A 11 12.02 21.28 0.35
C PRO A 11 11.09 20.41 1.20
N GLN A 12 9.79 20.69 1.15
CA GLN A 12 8.78 19.95 1.92
C GLN A 12 8.70 18.47 1.49
N SER A 13 9.19 18.17 0.29
CA SER A 13 9.30 16.82 -0.25
C SER A 13 10.34 16.77 -1.37
N LEU A 14 10.97 15.62 -1.56
CA LEU A 14 11.94 15.39 -2.62
C LEU A 14 11.26 15.13 -3.98
N ILE A 15 10.06 14.59 -3.97
CA ILE A 15 9.31 14.17 -5.17
C ILE A 15 8.01 14.95 -5.23
N ASN A 16 7.78 15.58 -6.40
CA ASN A 16 6.50 16.24 -6.68
C ASN A 16 5.41 15.17 -6.91
N PRO A 17 4.32 15.14 -6.12
CA PRO A 17 3.31 14.11 -6.21
C PRO A 17 2.30 14.29 -7.35
N ILE A 18 2.33 15.38 -8.11
CA ILE A 18 1.28 15.75 -9.10
C ILE A 18 1.03 14.61 -10.10
N GLN A 19 2.08 14.08 -10.73
CA GLN A 19 1.92 13.02 -11.72
C GLN A 19 1.33 11.74 -11.11
N MET A 20 1.75 11.41 -9.90
CA MET A 20 1.24 10.24 -9.18
C MET A 20 -0.22 10.44 -8.77
N ASN A 21 -0.58 11.62 -8.26
CA ASN A 21 -1.96 11.95 -7.91
C ASN A 21 -2.87 11.89 -9.14
N GLN A 22 -2.43 12.40 -10.30
CA GLN A 22 -3.17 12.28 -11.56
C GLN A 22 -3.35 10.82 -11.99
N ALA A 23 -2.30 10.00 -11.89
CA ALA A 23 -2.38 8.59 -12.21
C ALA A 23 -3.36 7.85 -11.27
N PHE A 24 -3.33 8.12 -9.98
CA PHE A 24 -4.24 7.51 -9.00
C PHE A 24 -5.69 7.96 -9.21
N MET A 25 -5.90 9.23 -9.51
CA MET A 25 -7.22 9.72 -9.90
C MET A 25 -7.75 8.96 -11.13
N ALA A 26 -6.95 8.84 -12.18
CA ALA A 26 -7.34 8.13 -13.39
C ALA A 26 -7.61 6.62 -13.15
N LEU A 27 -6.86 5.99 -12.25
CA LEU A 27 -6.98 4.56 -11.96
C LEU A 27 -8.13 4.24 -11.02
N PHE A 28 -8.40 5.07 -10.02
CA PHE A 28 -9.24 4.70 -8.88
C PHE A 28 -10.59 5.42 -8.80
N SER A 29 -10.74 6.62 -9.41
CA SER A 29 -11.96 7.43 -9.22
C SER A 29 -13.23 6.71 -9.66
N GLN A 30 -13.23 6.01 -10.79
CA GLN A 30 -14.40 5.27 -11.25
C GLN A 30 -14.79 4.13 -10.29
N ALA A 31 -13.79 3.42 -9.75
CA ALA A 31 -14.01 2.35 -8.79
C ALA A 31 -14.53 2.91 -7.45
N THR A 32 -13.95 4.03 -6.98
CA THR A 32 -14.39 4.77 -5.80
C THR A 32 -15.86 5.19 -5.93
N ALA A 33 -16.21 5.83 -7.04
CA ALA A 33 -17.58 6.29 -7.29
C ALA A 33 -18.57 5.11 -7.36
N LYS A 34 -18.23 4.03 -8.06
CA LYS A 34 -19.05 2.82 -8.14
C LYS A 34 -19.25 2.17 -6.77
N ALA A 35 -18.23 2.15 -5.93
CA ALA A 35 -18.28 1.61 -4.58
C ALA A 35 -19.05 2.51 -3.59
N GLY A 36 -19.47 3.72 -4.00
CA GLY A 36 -20.10 4.68 -3.10
C GLY A 36 -19.18 5.07 -1.95
N TRP A 37 -17.88 5.22 -2.22
CA TRP A 37 -16.84 5.60 -1.26
C TRP A 37 -16.65 4.60 -0.11
N ASN A 38 -17.24 3.41 -0.19
CA ASN A 38 -17.07 2.32 0.77
C ASN A 38 -16.23 1.21 0.15
N PHE A 39 -15.07 0.92 0.74
CA PHE A 39 -14.11 -0.05 0.20
C PHE A 39 -14.59 -1.50 0.33
N ASP A 40 -15.65 -1.79 1.09
CA ASP A 40 -16.29 -3.10 1.10
C ASP A 40 -17.07 -3.38 -0.18
N ASN A 41 -17.48 -2.34 -0.91
CA ASN A 41 -18.22 -2.44 -2.16
C ASN A 41 -17.31 -2.46 -3.40
N LEU A 42 -15.99 -2.42 -3.24
CA LEU A 42 -15.05 -2.60 -4.34
C LEU A 42 -15.17 -4.02 -4.91
N PHE A 43 -14.68 -4.24 -6.13
CA PHE A 43 -14.66 -5.58 -6.76
C PHE A 43 -13.98 -6.62 -5.87
N VAL A 44 -12.94 -6.24 -5.18
CA VAL A 44 -12.33 -6.96 -4.06
C VAL A 44 -12.37 -5.99 -2.87
N PRO A 45 -13.01 -6.35 -1.74
CA PRO A 45 -12.98 -5.54 -0.54
C PRO A 45 -11.55 -5.20 -0.13
N PHE A 46 -11.33 -3.96 0.30
CA PHE A 46 -9.98 -3.44 0.47
C PHE A 46 -9.80 -2.68 1.79
N ARG A 47 -8.61 -2.78 2.35
CA ARG A 47 -8.12 -1.94 3.45
C ARG A 47 -6.69 -1.52 3.14
N CYS A 48 -6.31 -0.32 3.55
CA CYS A 48 -4.91 0.08 3.63
C CYS A 48 -4.64 0.82 4.93
N VAL A 49 -3.38 0.79 5.32
CA VAL A 49 -2.92 1.41 6.57
C VAL A 49 -2.16 2.68 6.24
N ALA A 50 -2.39 3.71 7.02
CA ALA A 50 -1.56 4.90 7.06
C ALA A 50 -1.24 5.26 8.51
N SER A 51 -0.45 6.30 8.73
CA SER A 51 0.03 6.69 10.05
C SER A 51 -0.29 8.14 10.37
N ASP A 52 -0.92 8.36 11.52
CA ASP A 52 -0.98 9.66 12.18
C ASP A 52 0.20 9.75 13.15
N ILE A 53 1.21 10.54 12.78
CA ILE A 53 2.43 10.68 13.58
C ILE A 53 2.23 11.57 14.83
N TYR A 54 1.15 12.35 14.90
CA TYR A 54 0.85 13.19 16.05
C TYR A 54 0.16 12.39 17.16
N SER A 55 -0.86 11.61 16.81
CA SER A 55 -1.50 10.68 17.75
C SER A 55 -0.72 9.37 17.95
N LYS A 56 0.32 9.14 17.12
CA LYS A 56 1.16 7.93 17.13
C LYS A 56 0.35 6.65 16.95
N LYS A 57 -0.56 6.66 15.97
CA LYS A 57 -1.48 5.55 15.70
C LYS A 57 -1.52 5.21 14.22
N ALA A 58 -1.71 3.92 13.94
CA ALA A 58 -2.12 3.47 12.63
C ALA A 58 -3.57 3.87 12.35
N ILE A 59 -3.84 4.27 11.10
CA ILE A 59 -5.17 4.57 10.58
C ILE A 59 -5.52 3.53 9.54
N ILE A 60 -6.65 2.85 9.72
CA ILE A 60 -7.16 1.88 8.76
C ILE A 60 -8.19 2.55 7.87
N PHE A 61 -7.86 2.75 6.60
CA PHE A 61 -8.80 3.26 5.61
C PHE A 61 -9.76 2.16 5.16
N LYS A 62 -11.05 2.43 5.28
CA LYS A 62 -12.15 1.54 4.84
C LYS A 62 -13.17 2.27 3.96
N ASN A 63 -13.06 3.58 3.85
CA ASN A 63 -13.92 4.44 3.06
C ASN A 63 -13.18 5.73 2.65
N GLY A 64 -13.81 6.51 1.78
CA GLY A 64 -13.27 7.76 1.24
C GLY A 64 -12.75 7.59 -0.19
N ASP A 65 -11.93 8.53 -0.66
CA ASP A 65 -11.26 8.40 -1.95
C ASP A 65 -10.19 7.31 -1.89
N LEU A 66 -10.30 6.32 -2.80
CA LEU A 66 -9.36 5.20 -2.83
C LEU A 66 -7.96 5.65 -3.26
N GLY A 67 -7.87 6.64 -4.15
CA GLY A 67 -6.59 7.20 -4.60
C GLY A 67 -5.87 7.89 -3.44
N ASP A 68 -6.59 8.70 -2.66
CA ASP A 68 -6.05 9.38 -1.49
C ASP A 68 -5.63 8.38 -0.40
N ALA A 69 -6.43 7.35 -0.15
CA ALA A 69 -6.11 6.32 0.82
C ALA A 69 -4.84 5.54 0.46
N VAL A 70 -4.71 5.11 -0.80
CA VAL A 70 -3.50 4.45 -1.32
C VAL A 70 -2.32 5.40 -1.28
N ARG A 71 -2.52 6.67 -1.66
CA ARG A 71 -1.49 7.69 -1.63
C ARG A 71 -0.98 7.95 -0.21
N ALA A 72 -1.87 8.04 0.78
CA ALA A 72 -1.52 8.18 2.18
C ALA A 72 -0.66 7.00 2.66
N SER A 73 -1.11 5.77 2.33
CA SER A 73 -0.45 4.52 2.72
C SER A 73 0.99 4.36 2.19
N MET A 74 1.38 5.10 1.16
CA MET A 74 2.72 5.09 0.58
C MET A 74 3.48 6.41 0.74
N THR A 75 2.98 7.32 1.56
CA THR A 75 3.62 8.61 1.81
C THR A 75 4.79 8.47 2.79
N PHE A 76 5.94 8.06 2.27
CA PHE A 76 7.14 8.01 3.09
C PHE A 76 7.59 9.44 3.45
N PRO A 77 7.86 9.73 4.73
CA PRO A 77 8.30 11.04 5.18
C PRO A 77 9.51 11.55 4.41
N PHE A 78 9.56 12.85 4.12
CA PHE A 78 10.57 13.57 3.35
C PHE A 78 10.57 13.30 1.84
N PHE A 79 10.12 12.13 1.38
CA PHE A 79 10.04 11.83 -0.04
C PHE A 79 8.81 12.43 -0.71
N PHE A 80 7.65 12.32 -0.05
CA PHE A 80 6.38 12.79 -0.58
C PHE A 80 5.72 13.78 0.37
N GLN A 81 4.98 14.73 -0.18
CA GLN A 81 4.09 15.57 0.62
C GLN A 81 3.00 14.72 1.24
N PRO A 82 2.68 14.91 2.54
CA PRO A 82 1.60 14.18 3.18
C PRO A 82 0.24 14.53 2.58
N ILE A 83 -0.69 13.60 2.68
CA ILE A 83 -2.11 13.87 2.51
C ILE A 83 -2.64 14.41 3.84
N TRP A 84 -3.46 15.43 3.76
CA TRP A 84 -4.09 16.01 4.93
C TRP A 84 -5.48 15.42 5.14
N LYS A 85 -5.74 14.92 6.35
CA LYS A 85 -7.06 14.43 6.78
C LYS A 85 -7.41 15.10 8.10
N ASP A 86 -8.54 15.80 8.12
CA ASP A 86 -9.01 16.51 9.33
C ASP A 86 -7.92 17.41 9.96
N SER A 87 -7.18 18.14 9.12
CA SER A 87 -6.03 18.98 9.50
C SER A 87 -4.82 18.23 10.08
N VAL A 88 -4.75 16.91 9.93
CA VAL A 88 -3.62 16.08 10.34
C VAL A 88 -2.91 15.55 9.10
N PRO A 89 -1.58 15.73 8.99
CA PRO A 89 -0.80 15.13 7.90
C PRO A 89 -0.62 13.63 8.13
N ILE A 90 -0.96 12.85 7.12
CA ILE A 90 -0.96 11.39 7.16
C ILE A 90 0.21 10.86 6.33
N PHE A 91 0.88 9.87 6.88
CA PHE A 91 2.08 9.25 6.32
C PHE A 91 1.92 7.75 6.11
N ASP A 92 2.98 7.12 5.58
CA ASP A 92 3.09 5.70 5.29
C ASP A 92 2.67 4.83 6.49
N GLY A 93 1.84 3.85 6.23
CA GLY A 93 1.33 2.93 7.26
C GLY A 93 2.41 2.10 7.93
N GLY A 94 3.48 1.81 7.20
CA GLY A 94 4.61 1.04 7.70
C GLY A 94 5.35 1.68 8.89
N ILE A 95 5.07 2.95 9.20
CA ILE A 95 5.62 3.58 10.41
C ILE A 95 5.10 2.87 11.67
N TYR A 96 3.83 2.47 11.71
CA TYR A 96 3.22 1.84 12.89
C TYR A 96 2.73 0.40 12.64
N ASP A 97 2.30 0.06 11.42
CA ASP A 97 1.83 -1.27 11.07
C ASP A 97 2.13 -1.58 9.61
N ASN A 98 3.28 -2.19 9.35
CA ASN A 98 3.74 -2.52 7.99
C ASN A 98 3.26 -3.90 7.50
N PHE A 99 2.58 -4.67 8.34
CA PHE A 99 2.01 -5.97 7.99
C PHE A 99 0.72 -6.23 8.78
N PRO A 100 -0.42 -5.64 8.35
CA PRO A 100 -1.62 -5.47 9.16
C PRO A 100 -2.50 -6.75 9.23
N VAL A 101 -2.01 -7.82 9.84
CA VAL A 101 -2.76 -9.08 10.04
C VAL A 101 -3.96 -8.86 10.94
N GLY A 102 -3.81 -8.09 12.02
CA GLY A 102 -4.92 -7.74 12.91
C GLY A 102 -6.07 -7.06 12.18
N PRO A 103 -5.83 -5.92 11.53
CA PRO A 103 -6.85 -5.25 10.70
C PRO A 103 -7.47 -6.13 9.60
N MET A 104 -6.70 -7.06 9.02
CA MET A 104 -7.21 -8.03 8.05
C MET A 104 -8.22 -8.98 8.70
N LYS A 105 -7.88 -9.56 9.85
CA LYS A 105 -8.77 -10.45 10.60
C LYS A 105 -10.05 -9.75 11.04
N ASP A 106 -9.91 -8.54 11.60
CA ASP A 106 -11.04 -7.76 12.11
C ASP A 106 -12.02 -7.34 11.01
N ALA A 107 -11.49 -7.01 9.81
CA ALA A 107 -12.30 -6.52 8.71
C ALA A 107 -12.96 -7.62 7.87
N PHE A 108 -12.30 -8.76 7.70
CA PHE A 108 -12.70 -9.74 6.69
C PHE A 108 -12.96 -11.14 7.24
N HIS A 109 -12.59 -11.43 8.49
CA HIS A 109 -12.73 -12.75 9.12
C HIS A 109 -12.32 -13.90 8.18
N PRO A 110 -11.10 -13.87 7.62
CA PRO A 110 -10.71 -14.79 6.56
C PRO A 110 -10.49 -16.21 7.12
N ASP A 111 -10.89 -17.22 6.34
CA ASP A 111 -10.56 -18.63 6.62
C ASP A 111 -9.08 -18.95 6.35
N PHE A 112 -8.42 -18.12 5.55
CA PHE A 112 -7.02 -18.30 5.17
C PHE A 112 -6.37 -16.97 4.79
N ILE A 113 -5.20 -16.70 5.35
CA ILE A 113 -4.41 -15.50 5.05
C ILE A 113 -3.21 -15.89 4.19
N PHE A 114 -3.09 -15.24 3.04
CA PHE A 114 -1.90 -15.33 2.21
C PHE A 114 -1.08 -14.04 2.35
N GLY A 115 -0.01 -14.10 3.12
CA GLY A 115 0.88 -12.99 3.38
C GLY A 115 2.01 -12.90 2.36
N SER A 116 2.34 -11.69 1.91
CA SER A 116 3.50 -11.43 1.05
C SER A 116 4.28 -10.26 1.62
N THR A 117 5.58 -10.43 1.84
CA THR A 117 6.45 -9.36 2.29
C THR A 117 7.75 -9.29 1.50
N VAL A 118 8.17 -8.07 1.20
CA VAL A 118 9.51 -7.74 0.68
C VAL A 118 10.39 -7.12 1.77
N SER A 119 9.80 -6.85 2.94
CA SER A 119 10.45 -6.33 4.14
C SER A 119 10.77 -7.48 5.08
N GLY A 120 11.84 -7.42 5.85
CA GLY A 120 12.13 -8.46 6.85
C GLY A 120 13.50 -9.11 6.71
N GLY A 121 14.32 -8.68 5.76
CA GLY A 121 15.74 -8.96 5.82
C GLY A 121 16.42 -8.10 6.89
N ASN A 122 17.42 -8.63 7.59
CA ASN A 122 18.30 -7.81 8.41
C ASN A 122 18.94 -6.76 7.51
N LYS A 123 18.44 -5.52 7.56
CA LYS A 123 19.08 -4.40 6.88
C LYS A 123 20.48 -4.28 7.45
N LYS A 124 21.49 -4.37 6.57
CA LYS A 124 22.86 -4.11 6.98
C LYS A 124 22.97 -2.64 7.37
N PRO A 125 23.81 -2.30 8.36
CA PRO A 125 24.14 -0.92 8.65
C PRO A 125 24.51 -0.20 7.36
N SER A 126 23.95 0.96 7.14
CA SER A 126 24.13 1.74 5.92
C SER A 126 24.56 3.17 6.28
N GLU A 127 25.54 3.69 5.56
CA GLU A 127 25.96 5.09 5.66
C GLU A 127 25.00 6.02 4.89
N ASN A 128 24.07 5.47 4.10
CA ASN A 128 23.10 6.26 3.36
C ASN A 128 22.09 6.88 4.36
N PRO A 129 21.98 8.22 4.44
CA PRO A 129 21.09 8.90 5.37
C PRO A 129 19.61 8.47 5.22
N TYR A 130 19.16 8.18 4.02
CA TYR A 130 17.78 7.74 3.79
C TYR A 130 17.49 6.38 4.44
N ASN A 131 18.41 5.44 4.35
CA ASN A 131 18.27 4.14 4.99
C ASN A 131 18.32 4.27 6.52
N GLN A 132 19.08 5.22 7.03
CA GLN A 132 19.14 5.52 8.46
C GLN A 132 17.81 6.10 8.94
N ILE A 133 17.26 7.10 8.23
CA ILE A 133 15.95 7.69 8.54
C ILE A 133 14.85 6.62 8.47
N GLU A 134 14.82 5.80 7.43
CA GLU A 134 13.88 4.69 7.32
C GLU A 134 13.96 3.76 8.53
N THR A 135 15.16 3.37 8.92
CA THR A 135 15.39 2.50 10.08
C THR A 135 14.96 3.13 11.40
N MET A 136 15.08 4.45 11.51
CA MET A 136 14.69 5.19 12.74
C MET A 136 13.17 5.40 12.83
N ILE A 137 12.49 5.57 11.70
CA ILE A 137 11.06 5.91 11.66
C ILE A 137 10.19 4.67 11.72
N MET A 138 10.56 3.61 10.98
CA MET A 138 9.77 2.40 10.89
C MET A 138 9.84 1.58 12.17
N GLN A 139 8.69 1.30 12.76
CA GLN A 139 8.63 0.41 13.92
C GLN A 139 8.93 -1.05 13.52
N LYS A 140 9.40 -1.82 14.50
CA LYS A 140 9.59 -3.25 14.31
C LYS A 140 8.23 -3.90 14.08
N THR A 141 8.04 -4.50 12.93
CA THR A 141 6.82 -5.23 12.56
C THR A 141 7.11 -6.72 12.56
N GLU A 142 6.18 -7.50 13.09
CA GLU A 142 6.20 -8.95 12.96
C GLU A 142 5.57 -9.33 11.61
N TYR A 143 6.40 -9.85 10.70
CA TYR A 143 5.97 -10.31 9.38
C TYR A 143 5.70 -11.80 9.44
N ASP A 144 4.60 -12.19 10.09
CA ASP A 144 4.23 -13.59 10.19
C ASP A 144 2.71 -13.80 10.18
N VAL A 145 2.31 -14.97 9.68
CA VAL A 145 0.97 -15.51 9.76
C VAL A 145 1.11 -16.89 10.34
N PRO A 146 0.40 -17.23 11.43
CA PRO A 146 0.43 -18.58 12.01
C PRO A 146 0.15 -19.65 10.95
N GLU A 147 0.83 -20.79 11.02
CA GLU A 147 0.73 -21.84 10.01
C GLU A 147 -0.68 -22.43 9.88
N ASP A 148 -1.46 -22.45 10.94
CA ASP A 148 -2.86 -22.87 10.96
C ASP A 148 -3.81 -21.85 10.33
N GLU A 149 -3.43 -20.58 10.30
CA GLU A 149 -4.24 -19.49 9.76
C GLU A 149 -3.90 -19.11 8.32
N GLY A 150 -2.71 -19.48 7.82
CA GLY A 150 -2.31 -19.05 6.50
C GLY A 150 -0.93 -19.48 6.07
N MET A 151 -0.37 -18.76 5.12
CA MET A 151 0.99 -18.96 4.65
C MET A 151 1.64 -17.65 4.21
N MET A 152 2.98 -17.61 4.26
CA MET A 152 3.79 -16.46 3.92
C MET A 152 4.70 -16.70 2.72
N ILE A 153 4.82 -15.71 1.85
CA ILE A 153 5.94 -15.58 0.93
C ILE A 153 6.81 -14.41 1.38
N LYS A 154 8.05 -14.72 1.74
CA LYS A 154 9.04 -13.73 2.18
C LYS A 154 10.07 -13.54 1.08
N PHE A 155 10.24 -12.30 0.63
CA PHE A 155 11.29 -11.91 -0.32
C PHE A 155 12.32 -11.05 0.40
N SER A 156 13.58 -11.15 -0.02
CA SER A 156 14.65 -10.29 0.46
C SER A 156 15.43 -9.74 -0.73
N PHE A 157 15.50 -8.43 -0.83
CA PHE A 157 16.20 -7.71 -1.90
C PHE A 157 17.20 -6.70 -1.29
N PRO A 158 18.29 -7.16 -0.67
CA PRO A 158 19.20 -6.32 0.11
C PRO A 158 19.90 -5.21 -0.70
N THR A 159 19.91 -5.35 -2.03
CA THR A 159 20.55 -4.40 -2.97
C THR A 159 19.55 -3.49 -3.68
N VAL A 160 18.27 -3.55 -3.32
CA VAL A 160 17.22 -2.73 -3.92
C VAL A 160 16.87 -1.59 -2.98
N SER A 161 16.98 -0.36 -3.51
CA SER A 161 16.56 0.86 -2.82
C SER A 161 15.09 1.17 -3.08
N LEU A 162 14.50 1.98 -2.21
CA LEU A 162 13.12 2.48 -2.33
C LEU A 162 12.83 3.17 -3.68
N LEU A 163 13.85 3.79 -4.29
CA LEU A 163 13.72 4.55 -5.55
C LEU A 163 14.15 3.78 -6.80
N ASP A 164 14.47 2.49 -6.69
CA ASP A 164 14.94 1.66 -7.81
C ASP A 164 13.79 1.19 -8.73
N PHE A 165 12.91 2.11 -9.14
CA PHE A 165 11.75 1.81 -10.00
C PHE A 165 12.14 1.12 -11.32
N GLN A 166 13.36 1.33 -11.81
CA GLN A 166 13.89 0.69 -13.02
C GLN A 166 13.96 -0.83 -12.90
N LYS A 167 14.12 -1.36 -11.68
CA LYS A 167 14.17 -2.79 -11.38
C LYS A 167 12.79 -3.43 -11.23
N ALA A 168 11.69 -2.66 -11.29
CA ALA A 168 10.35 -3.14 -10.99
C ALA A 168 9.95 -4.37 -11.80
N ARG A 169 10.24 -4.39 -13.12
CA ARG A 169 9.92 -5.53 -14.00
C ARG A 169 10.65 -6.81 -13.58
N ASP A 170 11.91 -6.72 -13.22
CA ASP A 170 12.71 -7.87 -12.79
C ASP A 170 12.21 -8.39 -11.44
N LEU A 171 11.91 -7.49 -10.51
CA LEU A 171 11.33 -7.85 -9.21
C LEU A 171 9.97 -8.53 -9.35
N MET A 172 9.11 -8.04 -10.25
CA MET A 172 7.84 -8.68 -10.58
C MET A 172 8.04 -10.10 -11.13
N ASN A 173 8.99 -10.30 -12.03
CA ASN A 173 9.31 -11.61 -12.59
C ASN A 173 9.85 -12.58 -11.53
N ILE A 174 10.69 -12.11 -10.62
CA ILE A 174 11.17 -12.91 -9.48
C ILE A 174 10.00 -13.31 -8.59
N GLY A 175 9.14 -12.35 -8.24
CA GLY A 175 7.94 -12.60 -7.44
C GLY A 175 7.03 -13.65 -8.07
N TYR A 176 6.74 -13.49 -9.36
CA TYR A 176 5.93 -14.44 -10.13
C TYR A 176 6.51 -15.86 -10.12
N LYS A 177 7.79 -16.01 -10.50
CA LYS A 177 8.45 -17.32 -10.56
C LYS A 177 8.46 -18.00 -9.20
N ARG A 178 8.74 -17.26 -8.13
CA ARG A 178 8.79 -17.82 -6.76
C ARG A 178 7.40 -18.23 -6.27
N THR A 179 6.37 -17.43 -6.56
CA THR A 179 4.99 -17.79 -6.22
C THR A 179 4.53 -19.02 -7.00
N MET A 180 4.86 -19.10 -8.30
CA MET A 180 4.53 -20.26 -9.13
C MET A 180 5.22 -21.53 -8.66
N ALA A 181 6.43 -21.45 -8.13
CA ALA A 181 7.11 -22.60 -7.53
C ALA A 181 6.40 -23.14 -6.26
N MET A 182 5.57 -22.32 -5.61
CA MET A 182 4.78 -22.67 -4.44
C MET A 182 3.31 -23.00 -4.76
N ILE A 183 2.93 -22.99 -6.03
CA ILE A 183 1.52 -23.02 -6.45
C ILE A 183 0.78 -24.28 -5.98
N ASP A 184 1.45 -25.42 -5.93
CA ASP A 184 0.84 -26.67 -5.48
C ASP A 184 0.59 -26.67 -3.96
N SER A 185 1.51 -26.11 -3.18
CA SER A 185 1.32 -25.89 -1.74
C SER A 185 0.16 -24.92 -1.47
N ILE A 186 0.07 -23.83 -2.25
CA ILE A 186 -1.04 -22.88 -2.16
C ILE A 186 -2.37 -23.57 -2.50
N LYS A 187 -2.39 -24.35 -3.57
CA LYS A 187 -3.58 -25.10 -3.99
C LYS A 187 -4.04 -26.16 -2.99
N ALA A 188 -3.11 -26.79 -2.29
CA ALA A 188 -3.42 -27.76 -1.25
C ALA A 188 -4.10 -27.09 -0.03
N ARG A 189 -3.65 -25.87 0.32
CA ARG A 189 -4.17 -25.11 1.46
C ARG A 189 -5.49 -24.37 1.13
N VAL A 190 -5.67 -23.96 -0.13
CA VAL A 190 -6.87 -23.26 -0.61
C VAL A 190 -7.56 -24.13 -1.66
N PRO A 191 -8.40 -25.09 -1.25
CA PRO A 191 -8.99 -26.07 -2.17
C PRO A 191 -10.08 -25.46 -3.08
N ARG A 192 -10.71 -24.34 -2.66
CA ARG A 192 -11.75 -23.67 -3.45
C ARG A 192 -11.19 -23.24 -4.81
N ARG A 193 -11.92 -23.55 -5.86
CA ARG A 193 -11.60 -23.15 -7.24
C ARG A 193 -12.76 -22.41 -7.86
N VAL A 194 -12.42 -21.44 -8.68
CA VAL A 194 -13.37 -20.72 -9.54
C VAL A 194 -12.81 -20.76 -10.95
N GLU A 195 -13.65 -21.10 -11.91
CA GLU A 195 -13.26 -21.12 -13.32
C GLU A 195 -12.82 -19.75 -13.80
N LEU A 196 -11.75 -19.69 -14.58
CA LEU A 196 -11.20 -18.43 -15.09
C LEU A 196 -12.22 -17.65 -15.93
N SER A 197 -13.05 -18.36 -16.69
CA SER A 197 -14.15 -17.78 -17.46
C SER A 197 -15.14 -17.02 -16.59
N GLU A 198 -15.50 -17.56 -15.44
CA GLU A 198 -16.39 -16.90 -14.48
C GLU A 198 -15.75 -15.66 -13.87
N VAL A 199 -14.47 -15.73 -13.50
CA VAL A 199 -13.72 -14.56 -13.01
C VAL A 199 -13.68 -13.46 -14.06
N ASN A 200 -13.40 -13.81 -15.32
CA ASN A 200 -13.36 -12.85 -16.42
C ASN A 200 -14.73 -12.24 -16.71
N LYS A 201 -15.80 -13.02 -16.64
CA LYS A 201 -17.18 -12.54 -16.77
C LYS A 201 -17.52 -11.52 -15.70
N ARG A 202 -17.20 -11.80 -14.45
CA ARG A 202 -17.41 -10.85 -13.31
C ARG A 202 -16.60 -9.57 -13.51
N ARG A 203 -15.33 -9.67 -13.93
CA ARG A 203 -14.48 -8.50 -14.21
C ARG A 203 -15.06 -7.66 -15.35
N ALA A 204 -15.52 -8.28 -16.42
CA ALA A 204 -16.14 -7.58 -17.55
C ALA A 204 -17.42 -6.84 -17.11
N ALA A 205 -18.30 -7.52 -16.39
CA ALA A 205 -19.51 -6.91 -15.86
C ALA A 205 -19.22 -5.74 -14.90
N TYR A 206 -18.21 -5.89 -14.04
CA TYR A 206 -17.78 -4.81 -13.15
C TYR A 206 -17.30 -3.60 -13.95
N LYS A 207 -16.44 -3.81 -14.97
CA LYS A 207 -15.90 -2.75 -15.82
C LYS A 207 -16.99 -2.03 -16.62
N GLN A 208 -17.95 -2.76 -17.17
CA GLN A 208 -19.09 -2.17 -17.90
C GLN A 208 -19.96 -1.28 -17.01
N GLY A 209 -20.07 -1.59 -15.73
CA GLY A 209 -20.83 -0.80 -14.78
C GLY A 209 -20.04 0.34 -14.13
N LEU A 210 -18.83 0.66 -14.59
CA LEU A 210 -18.08 1.82 -14.08
C LEU A 210 -18.70 3.11 -14.63
N PRO A 211 -18.90 4.15 -13.80
CA PRO A 211 -19.36 5.45 -14.27
C PRO A 211 -18.33 6.09 -15.19
N PRO A 212 -18.75 6.94 -16.14
CA PRO A 212 -17.79 7.67 -16.98
C PRO A 212 -16.94 8.62 -16.11
N LEU A 213 -15.67 8.79 -16.49
CA LEU A 213 -14.81 9.78 -15.87
C LEU A 213 -15.14 11.16 -16.47
N ILE A 214 -15.82 12.01 -15.71
CA ILE A 214 -16.24 13.33 -16.13
C ILE A 214 -15.58 14.36 -15.21
N PHE A 215 -14.73 15.21 -15.77
CA PHE A 215 -14.15 16.36 -15.07
C PHE A 215 -15.05 17.57 -15.27
N GLN A 216 -15.65 18.10 -14.20
CA GLN A 216 -16.49 19.28 -14.26
C GLN A 216 -15.69 20.58 -14.17
N ASN A 217 -14.59 20.58 -13.41
CA ASN A 217 -13.69 21.71 -13.26
C ASN A 217 -12.24 21.21 -13.16
N ILE A 218 -11.33 21.89 -13.85
CA ILE A 218 -9.88 21.70 -13.72
C ILE A 218 -9.34 23.06 -13.24
N TYR A 219 -8.83 23.10 -12.02
CA TYR A 219 -8.22 24.28 -11.42
C TYR A 219 -6.70 24.17 -11.43
#